data_67b231639c17a282c5490a38df72ceb4
#
_entry.id   67b231639c17a282c5490a38df72ceb4
#
_cell.length_a   1.000
_cell.length_b   1.000
_cell.length_c   1.000
_cell.angle_alpha   90.00
_cell.angle_beta   90.00
_cell.angle_gamma   90.00
#
_symmetry.space_group_name_H-M   'P 1'
#
loop_
_entity.id
_entity.type
_entity.pdbx_description
1 polymer ?
#
loop_
_entity_poly.entity_id
_entity_poly.type
_entity_poly.pdbx_seq_one_letter_code
_entity_poly.pdbx_strand_id
1 'polypeptide(L)'
;QVSLAMYTMSKVALITGITGQDGSYLAELLLEKGYEVHGLVRRASLINTHRIDHIYEQIHLHYGDLTDATNIIGVIKKIEPDEIYNLGAQSHVKVSFETPEYTAQVDGLGTLRVLEAVRLLGMEKKTRIYQASTSELYGLVQAVPQTETTPFYPRSPYGVAKLYGYWIVKNYR
;
A
#
# COMPACT_ATOMS: atom_id res chain seq x y z
N GLN A 1 7.11 1.85 -46.09
CA GLN A 1 6.70 2.61 -44.88
C GLN A 1 6.71 1.64 -43.71
N VAL A 2 7.78 1.68 -42.88
CA VAL A 2 7.86 0.92 -41.66
C VAL A 2 7.14 1.77 -40.61
N SER A 3 5.96 1.32 -40.14
CA SER A 3 5.26 1.90 -39.02
C SER A 3 6.11 1.67 -37.78
N LEU A 4 6.72 2.73 -37.24
CA LEU A 4 7.26 2.72 -35.88
C LEU A 4 6.06 2.65 -34.93
N ALA A 5 5.68 1.43 -34.53
CA ALA A 5 4.82 1.25 -33.40
C ALA A 5 5.60 1.81 -32.18
N MET A 6 5.19 2.97 -31.69
CA MET A 6 5.67 3.47 -30.40
C MET A 6 5.29 2.42 -29.35
N TYR A 7 6.24 1.61 -28.93
CA TYR A 7 6.13 0.80 -27.74
C TYR A 7 6.04 1.77 -26.57
N THR A 8 4.83 2.15 -26.20
CA THR A 8 4.61 2.74 -24.89
C THR A 8 4.90 1.64 -23.88
N MET A 9 6.04 1.73 -23.21
CA MET A 9 6.36 0.80 -22.13
C MET A 9 5.21 0.84 -21.13
N SER A 10 4.67 -0.35 -20.79
CA SER A 10 3.61 -0.46 -19.79
C SER A 10 4.13 0.06 -18.44
N LYS A 11 3.31 0.82 -17.72
CA LYS A 11 3.66 1.22 -16.35
C LYS A 11 3.65 0.01 -15.44
N VAL A 12 4.54 0.02 -14.46
CA VAL A 12 4.68 -1.04 -13.46
C VAL A 12 4.08 -0.56 -12.14
N ALA A 13 3.14 -1.30 -11.60
CA ALA A 13 2.51 -1.02 -10.31
C ALA A 13 2.80 -2.12 -9.28
N LEU A 14 3.10 -1.72 -8.05
CA LEU A 14 3.17 -2.60 -6.89
C LEU A 14 2.02 -2.30 -5.93
N ILE A 15 1.24 -3.34 -5.60
CA ILE A 15 0.12 -3.25 -4.66
C ILE A 15 0.46 -4.07 -3.41
N THR A 16 0.57 -3.44 -2.25
CA THR A 16 0.53 -4.16 -0.98
C THR A 16 -0.92 -4.38 -0.57
N GLY A 17 -1.23 -5.52 0.05
CA GLY A 17 -2.62 -5.86 0.36
C GLY A 17 -3.46 -6.25 -0.88
N ILE A 18 -2.83 -6.77 -1.91
CA ILE A 18 -3.48 -7.16 -3.19
C ILE A 18 -4.59 -8.20 -3.00
N THR A 19 -4.52 -9.04 -1.97
CA THR A 19 -5.53 -10.07 -1.65
C THR A 19 -6.74 -9.51 -0.91
N GLY A 20 -6.72 -8.24 -0.51
CA GLY A 20 -7.84 -7.55 0.08
C GLY A 20 -8.90 -7.14 -0.95
N GLN A 21 -10.01 -6.59 -0.48
CA GLN A 21 -11.09 -6.13 -1.35
C GLN A 21 -10.62 -5.03 -2.31
N ASP A 22 -10.11 -3.93 -1.77
CA ASP A 22 -9.66 -2.81 -2.60
C ASP A 22 -8.45 -3.18 -3.45
N GLY A 23 -7.52 -3.96 -2.91
CA GLY A 23 -6.33 -4.41 -3.64
C GLY A 23 -6.65 -5.27 -4.85
N SER A 24 -7.64 -6.18 -4.73
CA SER A 24 -8.07 -7.03 -5.84
C SER A 24 -8.78 -6.23 -6.95
N TYR A 25 -9.69 -5.33 -6.60
CA TYR A 25 -10.34 -4.45 -7.58
C TYR A 25 -9.36 -3.50 -8.26
N LEU A 26 -8.39 -2.97 -7.51
CA LEU A 26 -7.34 -2.12 -8.09
C LEU A 26 -6.47 -2.92 -9.08
N ALA A 27 -6.13 -4.17 -8.75
CA ALA A 27 -5.37 -5.03 -9.65
C ALA A 27 -6.10 -5.24 -10.98
N GLU A 28 -7.40 -5.54 -10.95
CA GLU A 28 -8.24 -5.66 -12.14
C GLU A 28 -8.22 -4.38 -12.97
N LEU A 29 -8.46 -3.23 -12.34
CA LEU A 29 -8.47 -1.93 -13.01
C LEU A 29 -7.13 -1.60 -13.67
N LEU A 30 -6.02 -1.88 -13.01
CA LEU A 30 -4.69 -1.61 -13.54
C LEU A 30 -4.35 -2.55 -14.71
N LEU A 31 -4.76 -3.82 -14.64
CA LEU A 31 -4.62 -4.76 -15.77
C LEU A 31 -5.42 -4.26 -17.00
N GLU A 32 -6.66 -3.83 -16.81
CA GLU A 32 -7.48 -3.23 -17.88
C GLU A 32 -6.82 -2.00 -18.51
N LYS A 33 -6.05 -1.24 -17.71
CA LYS A 33 -5.28 -0.08 -18.19
C LYS A 33 -3.93 -0.45 -18.81
N GLY A 34 -3.59 -1.72 -18.93
CA GLY A 34 -2.36 -2.21 -19.51
C GLY A 34 -1.13 -2.07 -18.63
N TYR A 35 -1.28 -1.98 -17.31
CA TYR A 35 -0.17 -2.01 -16.36
C TYR A 35 0.39 -3.43 -16.20
N GLU A 36 1.68 -3.51 -15.95
CA GLU A 36 2.29 -4.69 -15.33
C GLU A 36 2.02 -4.62 -13.81
N VAL A 37 1.26 -5.59 -13.29
CA VAL A 37 0.79 -5.55 -11.91
C VAL A 37 1.56 -6.55 -11.05
N HIS A 38 2.19 -6.03 -10.00
CA HIS A 38 2.86 -6.79 -8.95
C HIS A 38 2.11 -6.66 -7.64
N GLY A 39 2.04 -7.75 -6.87
CA GLY A 39 1.40 -7.77 -5.56
C GLY A 39 2.32 -8.28 -4.48
N LEU A 40 2.28 -7.64 -3.30
CA LEU A 40 2.93 -8.12 -2.11
C LEU A 40 1.95 -8.93 -1.28
N VAL A 41 2.30 -10.19 -0.99
CA VAL A 41 1.50 -11.10 -0.16
C VAL A 41 2.32 -11.59 1.03
N ARG A 42 1.70 -11.65 2.20
CA ARG A 42 2.36 -12.23 3.38
C ARG A 42 2.44 -13.74 3.26
N ARG A 43 3.54 -14.30 3.71
CA ARG A 43 3.65 -15.75 3.90
C ARG A 43 2.77 -16.14 5.10
N ALA A 44 1.75 -16.92 4.88
CA ALA A 44 0.84 -17.43 5.91
C ALA A 44 0.58 -18.91 5.68
N SER A 45 0.21 -19.63 6.75
CA SER A 45 -0.15 -21.05 6.70
C SER A 45 -1.37 -21.31 5.82
N LEU A 46 -2.28 -20.34 5.74
CA LEU A 46 -3.43 -20.32 4.84
C LEU A 46 -3.31 -19.10 3.94
N ILE A 47 -2.95 -19.31 2.69
CA ILE A 47 -2.93 -18.23 1.69
C ILE A 47 -4.33 -18.07 1.15
N ASN A 48 -4.93 -16.92 1.39
CA ASN A 48 -6.25 -16.59 0.88
C ASN A 48 -6.13 -15.71 -0.36
N THR A 49 -6.16 -16.34 -1.54
CA THR A 49 -6.05 -15.68 -2.85
C THR A 49 -7.37 -15.60 -3.61
N HIS A 50 -8.46 -16.09 -3.06
CA HIS A 50 -9.73 -16.27 -3.78
C HIS A 50 -10.21 -15.00 -4.52
N ARG A 51 -9.89 -13.80 -4.03
CA ARG A 51 -10.26 -12.55 -4.71
C ARG A 51 -9.43 -12.24 -5.95
N ILE A 52 -8.29 -12.89 -6.11
CA ILE A 52 -7.37 -12.68 -7.24
C ILE A 52 -7.13 -13.93 -8.08
N ASP A 53 -7.78 -15.06 -7.75
CA ASP A 53 -7.58 -16.32 -8.46
C ASP A 53 -7.89 -16.21 -9.96
N HIS A 54 -8.90 -15.44 -10.33
CA HIS A 54 -9.31 -15.23 -11.72
C HIS A 54 -8.32 -14.38 -12.55
N ILE A 55 -7.42 -13.64 -11.89
CA ILE A 55 -6.36 -12.85 -12.54
C ILE A 55 -4.96 -13.35 -12.20
N TYR A 56 -4.85 -14.49 -11.51
CA TYR A 56 -3.59 -15.00 -10.95
C TYR A 56 -2.46 -15.11 -11.97
N GLU A 57 -2.77 -15.59 -13.18
CA GLU A 57 -1.80 -15.74 -14.27
C GLU A 57 -1.40 -14.41 -14.93
N GLN A 58 -2.09 -13.31 -14.61
CA GLN A 58 -1.87 -11.99 -15.20
C GLN A 58 -1.06 -11.07 -14.27
N ILE A 59 -0.82 -11.48 -13.03
CA ILE A 59 -0.16 -10.68 -12.02
C ILE A 59 1.10 -11.39 -11.48
N HIS A 60 2.03 -10.61 -10.92
CA HIS A 60 3.25 -11.13 -10.33
C HIS A 60 3.21 -11.00 -8.82
N LEU A 61 3.15 -12.12 -8.10
CA LEU A 61 3.12 -12.13 -6.64
C LEU A 61 4.52 -12.26 -6.04
N HIS A 62 4.77 -11.48 -5.00
CA HIS A 62 5.99 -11.48 -4.21
C HIS A 62 5.67 -11.72 -2.75
N TYR A 63 6.42 -12.60 -2.09
CA TYR A 63 6.31 -12.75 -0.65
C TYR A 63 7.01 -11.61 0.06
N GLY A 64 6.33 -10.98 1.01
CA GLY A 64 6.90 -9.92 1.82
C GLY A 64 6.00 -9.52 2.98
N ASP A 65 6.58 -8.73 3.86
CA ASP A 65 5.89 -8.22 5.05
C ASP A 65 6.25 -6.75 5.28
N LEU A 66 5.28 -5.90 5.55
CA LEU A 66 5.49 -4.49 5.87
C LEU A 66 6.26 -4.28 7.19
N THR A 67 6.43 -5.32 7.99
CA THR A 67 7.27 -5.31 9.19
C THR A 67 8.75 -5.59 8.91
N ASP A 68 9.10 -5.99 7.69
CA ASP A 68 10.48 -6.33 7.27
C ASP A 68 11.03 -5.32 6.25
N ALA A 69 11.83 -4.38 6.73
CA ALA A 69 12.42 -3.33 5.90
C ALA A 69 13.33 -3.90 4.80
N THR A 70 14.13 -4.90 5.11
CA THR A 70 15.08 -5.52 4.17
C THR A 70 14.34 -6.20 3.02
N ASN A 71 13.26 -6.91 3.36
CA ASN A 71 12.41 -7.55 2.37
C ASN A 71 11.74 -6.52 1.44
N ILE A 72 11.14 -5.45 2.00
CA ILE A 72 10.49 -4.37 1.22
C ILE A 72 11.48 -3.70 0.26
N ILE A 73 12.70 -3.37 0.73
CA ILE A 73 13.74 -2.81 -0.12
C ILE A 73 14.09 -3.77 -1.27
N GLY A 74 14.26 -5.05 -0.97
CA GLY A 74 14.57 -6.09 -1.96
C GLY A 74 13.48 -6.24 -3.03
N VAL A 75 12.23 -6.24 -2.64
CA VAL A 75 11.08 -6.35 -3.55
C VAL A 75 10.98 -5.10 -4.44
N ILE A 76 11.03 -3.91 -3.86
CA ILE A 76 10.96 -2.64 -4.64
C ILE A 76 12.14 -2.52 -5.60
N LYS A 77 13.36 -2.89 -5.16
CA LYS A 77 14.55 -2.91 -6.01
C LYS A 77 14.41 -3.85 -7.22
N LYS A 78 13.81 -5.03 -6.99
CA LYS A 78 13.61 -6.03 -8.06
C LYS A 78 12.58 -5.58 -9.09
N ILE A 79 11.51 -4.93 -8.65
CA ILE A 79 10.36 -4.54 -9.49
C ILE A 79 10.61 -3.19 -10.17
N GLU A 80 11.26 -2.26 -9.49
CA GLU A 80 11.43 -0.87 -9.91
C GLU A 80 10.11 -0.19 -10.33
N PRO A 81 9.06 -0.22 -9.47
CA PRO A 81 7.73 0.22 -9.85
C PRO A 81 7.67 1.72 -10.17
N ASP A 82 6.79 2.07 -11.12
CA ASP A 82 6.42 3.47 -11.38
C ASP A 82 5.43 3.99 -10.35
N GLU A 83 4.59 3.08 -9.82
CA GLU A 83 3.57 3.40 -8.83
C GLU A 83 3.52 2.33 -7.74
N ILE A 84 3.41 2.77 -6.48
CA ILE A 84 3.19 1.89 -5.32
C ILE A 84 1.86 2.27 -4.67
N TYR A 85 0.98 1.30 -4.53
CA TYR A 85 -0.29 1.42 -3.81
C TYR A 85 -0.19 0.66 -2.50
N ASN A 86 0.04 1.38 -1.41
CA ASN A 86 0.19 0.78 -0.09
C ASN A 86 -1.17 0.65 0.60
N LEU A 87 -1.83 -0.48 0.36
CA LEU A 87 -3.13 -0.83 0.93
C LEU A 87 -3.03 -1.86 2.06
N GLY A 88 -1.87 -2.51 2.20
CA GLY A 88 -1.64 -3.52 3.24
C GLY A 88 -1.73 -2.91 4.64
N ALA A 89 -2.56 -3.49 5.49
CA ALA A 89 -2.78 -3.03 6.85
C ALA A 89 -3.33 -4.15 7.74
N GLN A 90 -3.15 -4.00 9.08
CA GLN A 90 -4.03 -4.60 10.06
C GLN A 90 -5.22 -3.63 10.23
N SER A 91 -6.31 -3.84 9.48
CA SER A 91 -7.41 -2.87 9.34
C SER A 91 -8.59 -3.09 10.29
N HIS A 92 -8.53 -4.10 11.16
CA HIS A 92 -9.60 -4.39 12.08
C HIS A 92 -9.44 -3.59 13.38
N VAL A 93 -10.29 -2.58 13.60
CA VAL A 93 -10.18 -1.66 14.73
C VAL A 93 -10.20 -2.39 16.08
N LYS A 94 -11.12 -3.35 16.29
CA LYS A 94 -11.17 -4.13 17.55
C LYS A 94 -9.87 -4.88 17.79
N VAL A 95 -9.35 -5.57 16.77
CA VAL A 95 -8.09 -6.32 16.88
C VAL A 95 -6.90 -5.41 17.19
N SER A 96 -6.93 -4.14 16.81
CA SER A 96 -5.86 -3.20 17.12
C SER A 96 -5.68 -2.97 18.64
N PHE A 97 -6.74 -3.15 19.43
CA PHE A 97 -6.63 -3.09 20.90
C PHE A 97 -6.01 -4.37 21.50
N GLU A 98 -6.14 -5.50 20.81
CA GLU A 98 -5.54 -6.77 21.24
C GLU A 98 -4.08 -6.90 20.77
N THR A 99 -3.74 -6.30 19.63
CA THR A 99 -2.40 -6.32 19.02
C THR A 99 -1.92 -4.91 18.64
N PRO A 100 -1.77 -3.99 19.61
CA PRO A 100 -1.45 -2.59 19.31
C PRO A 100 -0.06 -2.41 18.72
N GLU A 101 0.92 -3.15 19.19
CA GLU A 101 2.29 -3.10 18.69
C GLU A 101 2.38 -3.60 17.23
N TYR A 102 1.79 -4.74 16.93
CA TYR A 102 1.73 -5.26 15.56
C TYR A 102 1.02 -4.27 14.61
N THR A 103 -0.08 -3.68 15.07
CA THR A 103 -0.82 -2.66 14.32
C THR A 103 0.06 -1.43 14.02
N ALA A 104 0.82 -0.95 15.01
CA ALA A 104 1.76 0.15 14.83
C ALA A 104 2.89 -0.21 13.86
N GLN A 105 3.43 -1.42 13.95
CA GLN A 105 4.49 -1.91 13.08
C GLN A 105 4.05 -2.00 11.61
N VAL A 106 2.85 -2.51 11.35
CA VAL A 106 2.32 -2.67 9.98
C VAL A 106 1.81 -1.34 9.44
N ASP A 107 0.92 -0.68 10.15
CA ASP A 107 0.13 0.44 9.62
C ASP A 107 0.88 1.78 9.73
N GLY A 108 1.70 1.95 10.74
CA GLY A 108 2.54 3.13 10.95
C GLY A 108 3.92 2.97 10.32
N LEU A 109 4.76 2.17 10.94
CA LEU A 109 6.15 1.96 10.49
C LEU A 109 6.25 1.28 9.12
N GLY A 110 5.26 0.44 8.75
CA GLY A 110 5.19 -0.14 7.42
C GLY A 110 5.12 0.92 6.33
N THR A 111 4.37 1.99 6.54
CA THR A 111 4.33 3.16 5.64
C THR A 111 5.71 3.80 5.52
N LEU A 112 6.39 4.03 6.65
CA LEU A 112 7.75 4.58 6.66
C LEU A 112 8.72 3.68 5.89
N ARG A 113 8.64 2.35 6.05
CA ARG A 113 9.52 1.40 5.34
C ARG A 113 9.37 1.47 3.83
N VAL A 114 8.15 1.66 3.33
CA VAL A 114 7.91 1.85 1.89
C VAL A 114 8.54 3.16 1.41
N LEU A 115 8.34 4.26 2.13
CA LEU A 115 8.92 5.57 1.81
C LEU A 115 10.45 5.51 1.82
N GLU A 116 11.04 4.94 2.88
CA GLU A 116 12.49 4.78 3.01
C GLU A 116 13.09 3.87 1.93
N ALA A 117 12.39 2.80 1.54
CA ALA A 117 12.85 1.94 0.46
C ALA A 117 12.98 2.72 -0.86
N VAL A 118 11.98 3.52 -1.21
CA VAL A 118 12.02 4.38 -2.41
C VAL A 118 13.15 5.40 -2.31
N ARG A 119 13.32 6.06 -1.16
CA ARG A 119 14.39 7.03 -0.93
C ARG A 119 15.78 6.40 -1.00
N LEU A 120 15.99 5.29 -0.30
CA LEU A 120 17.29 4.59 -0.27
C LEU A 120 17.71 4.03 -1.63
N LEU A 121 16.74 3.70 -2.49
CA LEU A 121 16.98 3.23 -3.86
C LEU A 121 17.12 4.38 -4.87
N GLY A 122 16.99 5.64 -4.44
CA GLY A 122 17.09 6.81 -5.32
C GLY A 122 15.94 6.90 -6.34
N MET A 123 14.76 6.40 -5.98
CA MET A 123 13.61 6.29 -6.91
C MET A 123 12.57 7.41 -6.72
N GLU A 124 12.85 8.44 -5.94
CA GLU A 124 11.91 9.50 -5.56
C GLU A 124 11.35 10.27 -6.76
N LYS A 125 12.14 10.40 -7.82
CA LYS A 125 11.72 11.09 -9.05
C LYS A 125 10.91 10.20 -9.99
N LYS A 126 11.04 8.88 -9.85
CA LYS A 126 10.38 7.89 -10.69
C LYS A 126 9.09 7.38 -10.06
N THR A 127 9.16 6.92 -8.82
CA THR A 127 8.09 6.16 -8.17
C THR A 127 7.11 7.06 -7.44
N ARG A 128 5.83 6.96 -7.78
CA ARG A 128 4.74 7.63 -7.09
C ARG A 128 4.12 6.67 -6.07
N ILE A 129 3.81 7.19 -4.88
CA ILE A 129 3.28 6.38 -3.78
C ILE A 129 1.88 6.88 -3.42
N TYR A 130 0.91 5.97 -3.43
CA TYR A 130 -0.40 6.15 -2.82
C TYR A 130 -0.44 5.43 -1.48
N GLN A 131 -0.77 6.14 -0.41
CA GLN A 131 -0.99 5.59 0.92
C GLN A 131 -2.48 5.59 1.25
N ALA A 132 -3.05 4.43 1.43
CA ALA A 132 -4.43 4.33 1.92
C ALA A 132 -4.54 4.88 3.34
N SER A 133 -5.49 5.77 3.56
CA SER A 133 -5.80 6.34 4.85
C SER A 133 -7.12 5.78 5.40
N THR A 134 -7.75 6.47 6.33
CA THR A 134 -8.96 6.00 6.99
C THR A 134 -9.74 7.17 7.59
N SER A 135 -11.06 7.05 7.66
CA SER A 135 -11.92 7.97 8.42
C SER A 135 -11.69 7.90 9.94
N GLU A 136 -11.06 6.82 10.42
CA GLU A 136 -10.69 6.64 11.83
C GLU A 136 -9.66 7.69 12.33
N LEU A 137 -9.04 8.45 11.42
CA LEU A 137 -8.23 9.62 11.79
C LEU A 137 -9.06 10.67 12.53
N TYR A 138 -10.31 10.85 12.12
CA TYR A 138 -11.22 11.81 12.77
C TYR A 138 -11.69 11.33 14.16
N GLY A 139 -11.90 10.03 14.33
CA GLY A 139 -12.21 9.38 15.61
C GLY A 139 -13.35 10.05 16.38
N LEU A 140 -13.01 10.77 17.47
CA LEU A 140 -13.95 11.65 18.16
C LEU A 140 -14.10 12.92 17.33
N VAL A 141 -15.10 12.93 16.45
CA VAL A 141 -15.26 13.98 15.43
C VAL A 141 -15.39 15.37 16.06
N GLN A 142 -14.58 16.31 15.58
CA GLN A 142 -14.54 17.70 16.06
C GLN A 142 -15.44 18.64 15.27
N ALA A 143 -15.97 18.19 14.14
CA ALA A 143 -16.92 18.91 13.29
C ALA A 143 -17.79 17.94 12.50
N VAL A 144 -19.02 18.38 12.16
CA VAL A 144 -19.95 17.63 11.29
C VAL A 144 -20.53 18.63 10.27
N PRO A 145 -20.35 18.39 8.97
CA PRO A 145 -19.53 17.35 8.34
C PRO A 145 -18.02 17.58 8.55
N GLN A 146 -17.21 16.52 8.41
CA GLN A 146 -15.76 16.64 8.41
C GLN A 146 -15.29 17.22 7.07
N THR A 147 -14.18 17.96 7.12
CA THR A 147 -13.52 18.56 5.97
C THR A 147 -12.00 18.29 6.06
N GLU A 148 -11.24 18.71 5.06
CA GLU A 148 -9.79 18.59 5.06
C GLU A 148 -9.10 19.37 6.20
N THR A 149 -9.79 20.36 6.78
CA THR A 149 -9.29 21.18 7.90
C THR A 149 -9.79 20.71 9.27
N THR A 150 -10.72 19.74 9.32
CA THR A 150 -11.21 19.19 10.59
C THR A 150 -10.05 18.52 11.34
N PRO A 151 -9.80 18.88 12.63
CA PRO A 151 -8.76 18.26 13.42
C PRO A 151 -8.94 16.75 13.57
N PHE A 152 -7.84 16.00 13.52
CA PHE A 152 -7.85 14.58 13.80
C PHE A 152 -7.91 14.33 15.32
N TYR A 153 -8.66 13.29 15.70
CA TYR A 153 -8.76 12.84 17.08
C TYR A 153 -8.95 11.33 17.14
N PRO A 154 -7.92 10.53 16.77
CA PRO A 154 -8.06 9.07 16.70
C PRO A 154 -8.39 8.47 18.07
N ARG A 155 -9.19 7.40 18.07
CA ARG A 155 -9.70 6.74 19.27
C ARG A 155 -9.35 5.24 19.33
N SER A 156 -8.41 4.81 18.52
CA SER A 156 -7.94 3.42 18.50
C SER A 156 -6.45 3.33 18.16
N PRO A 157 -5.75 2.27 18.54
CA PRO A 157 -4.38 2.01 18.08
C PRO A 157 -4.27 1.98 16.54
N TYR A 158 -5.30 1.47 15.85
CA TYR A 158 -5.39 1.52 14.41
C TYR A 158 -5.41 2.97 13.88
N GLY A 159 -6.30 3.80 14.41
CA GLY A 159 -6.40 5.21 14.02
C GLY A 159 -5.10 5.98 14.27
N VAL A 160 -4.44 5.75 15.41
CA VAL A 160 -3.14 6.36 15.75
C VAL A 160 -2.04 5.92 14.79
N ALA A 161 -1.96 4.62 14.46
CA ALA A 161 -0.99 4.12 13.51
C ALA A 161 -1.19 4.69 12.10
N LYS A 162 -2.43 4.79 11.65
CA LYS A 162 -2.79 5.43 10.38
C LYS A 162 -2.52 6.94 10.39
N LEU A 163 -2.69 7.61 11.52
CA LEU A 163 -2.34 9.02 11.67
C LEU A 163 -0.83 9.25 11.54
N TYR A 164 -0.01 8.39 12.12
CA TYR A 164 1.43 8.38 11.87
C TYR A 164 1.71 8.29 10.37
N GLY A 165 1.09 7.32 9.69
CA GLY A 165 1.23 7.14 8.24
C GLY A 165 0.86 8.38 7.44
N TYR A 166 -0.24 9.06 7.80
CA TYR A 166 -0.65 10.32 7.18
C TYR A 166 0.44 11.41 7.31
N TRP A 167 0.95 11.63 8.50
CA TRP A 167 1.94 12.69 8.74
C TRP A 167 3.30 12.37 8.14
N ILE A 168 3.75 11.10 8.20
CA ILE A 168 5.04 10.75 7.63
C ILE A 168 5.03 10.90 6.10
N VAL A 169 3.94 10.55 5.41
CA VAL A 169 3.79 10.79 3.98
C VAL A 169 3.88 12.28 3.65
N LYS A 170 3.24 13.14 4.45
CA LYS A 170 3.36 14.61 4.27
C LYS A 170 4.78 15.12 4.46
N ASN A 171 5.54 14.52 5.36
CA ASN A 171 6.94 14.90 5.59
C ASN A 171 7.87 14.48 4.44
N TYR A 172 7.53 13.43 3.73
CA TYR A 172 8.32 12.91 2.60
C TYR A 172 7.98 13.57 1.25
N ARG A 173 6.96 14.41 1.19
CA ARG A 173 6.64 15.21 0.01
C ARG A 173 7.58 16.40 -0.10
#